data_a1e573f67869dde61886622367b6ec08
#
_entry.id   a1e573f67869dde61886622367b6ec08
#
_cell.length_a   1.000
_cell.length_b   1.000
_cell.length_c   1.000
_cell.angle_alpha   90.00
_cell.angle_beta   90.00
_cell.angle_gamma   90.00
#
_symmetry.space_group_name_H-M   'P 1'
#
loop_
_entity.id
_entity.type
_entity.pdbx_description
1 polymer ?
#
loop_
_entity_poly.entity_id
_entity_poly.type
_entity_poly.pdbx_seq_one_letter_code
_entity_poly.pdbx_strand_id
1 'polypeptide(L)'
;MYFDITPDNEFIKTEKVPGPTKEEIRALVISKVKLTDEDVVVDVGCGTGGLTLEFAKRAKKIYSIDMNPDAIKTTRANLEKFGLQNKVELIEDEGLKALDHIEDFTKLMIGGSGGNLDNIIETGYLKLPIGGRIVITSIVLETATDSVHMLKELGAEPEVVNISVSKGTLLD
;
A
#
# COMPACT_ATOMS: atom_id res chain seq x y z
N MET A 1 0.51 -19.20 10.00
CA MET A 1 1.71 -19.34 9.13
C MET A 1 2.50 -18.03 9.27
N TYR A 2 3.80 -18.11 9.57
CA TYR A 2 4.65 -16.93 9.69
C TYR A 2 5.23 -16.60 8.30
N PHE A 3 5.01 -15.40 7.81
CA PHE A 3 5.58 -14.94 6.54
C PHE A 3 6.63 -13.88 6.82
N ASP A 4 7.86 -14.15 6.45
CA ASP A 4 8.93 -13.15 6.51
C ASP A 4 8.68 -12.02 5.51
N ILE A 5 9.18 -10.83 5.84
CA ILE A 5 9.18 -9.71 4.89
C ILE A 5 10.23 -9.98 3.81
N THR A 6 9.87 -9.76 2.56
CA THR A 6 10.77 -9.96 1.42
C THR A 6 11.92 -8.97 1.48
N PRO A 7 13.19 -9.40 1.40
CA PRO A 7 14.34 -8.49 1.33
C PRO A 7 14.28 -7.53 0.13
N ASP A 8 14.75 -6.30 0.30
CA ASP A 8 14.73 -5.26 -0.75
C ASP A 8 15.50 -5.65 -2.03
N ASN A 9 16.53 -6.49 -1.91
CA ASN A 9 17.33 -6.94 -3.04
C ASN A 9 16.68 -8.04 -3.87
N GLU A 10 15.59 -8.62 -3.40
CA GLU A 10 14.86 -9.62 -4.14
C GLU A 10 13.85 -9.05 -5.12
N PHE A 11 13.54 -7.76 -5.01
CA PHE A 11 12.61 -7.11 -5.95
C PHE A 11 13.27 -6.80 -7.29
N ILE A 12 12.53 -7.05 -8.36
CA ILE A 12 12.83 -6.49 -9.70
C ILE A 12 12.62 -4.98 -9.61
N LYS A 13 13.63 -4.21 -10.01
CA LYS A 13 13.65 -2.74 -9.99
C LYS A 13 13.92 -2.22 -11.39
N THR A 14 13.38 -1.04 -11.69
CA THR A 14 13.63 -0.32 -12.93
C THR A 14 13.99 1.13 -12.63
N GLU A 15 14.64 1.82 -13.56
CA GLU A 15 14.93 3.26 -13.41
C GLU A 15 13.68 4.14 -13.55
N LYS A 16 12.59 3.60 -14.09
CA LYS A 16 11.35 4.32 -14.37
C LYS A 16 10.37 4.38 -13.21
N VAL A 17 10.56 3.54 -12.20
CA VAL A 17 9.69 3.44 -11.03
C VAL A 17 10.54 3.52 -9.78
N PRO A 18 10.14 4.32 -8.77
CA PRO A 18 10.81 4.32 -7.49
C PRO A 18 10.95 2.88 -6.95
N GLY A 19 12.07 2.58 -6.29
CA GLY A 19 12.28 1.27 -5.67
C GLY A 19 11.18 0.94 -4.65
N PRO A 20 11.09 -0.31 -4.21
CA PRO A 20 10.05 -0.71 -3.26
C PRO A 20 10.20 0.06 -1.95
N THR A 21 9.08 0.30 -1.28
CA THR A 21 9.09 0.73 0.12
C THR A 21 10.04 -0.19 0.90
N LYS A 22 10.93 0.38 1.70
CA LYS A 22 11.99 -0.36 2.39
C LYS A 22 11.42 -1.45 3.29
N GLU A 23 12.16 -2.55 3.44
CA GLU A 23 11.68 -3.75 4.16
C GLU A 23 11.24 -3.45 5.59
N GLU A 24 11.95 -2.56 6.32
CA GLU A 24 11.59 -2.18 7.67
C GLU A 24 10.26 -1.42 7.72
N ILE A 25 10.01 -0.57 6.72
CA ILE A 25 8.75 0.16 6.60
C ILE A 25 7.63 -0.80 6.21
N ARG A 26 7.88 -1.75 5.29
CA ARG A 26 6.90 -2.79 4.94
C ARG A 26 6.52 -3.63 6.16
N ALA A 27 7.51 -4.03 6.97
CA ALA A 27 7.26 -4.77 8.22
C ALA A 27 6.31 -4.01 9.15
N LEU A 28 6.56 -2.71 9.32
CA LEU A 28 5.72 -1.86 10.16
C LEU A 28 4.31 -1.67 9.58
N VAL A 29 4.20 -1.40 8.27
CA VAL A 29 2.89 -1.28 7.59
C VAL A 29 2.08 -2.56 7.78
N ILE A 30 2.67 -3.73 7.56
CA ILE A 30 2.01 -5.03 7.77
C ILE A 30 1.51 -5.18 9.20
N SER A 31 2.31 -4.77 10.19
CA SER A 31 1.89 -4.76 11.61
C SER A 31 0.70 -3.84 11.87
N LYS A 32 0.67 -2.66 11.22
CA LYS A 32 -0.39 -1.66 11.43
C LYS A 32 -1.68 -1.98 10.67
N VAL A 33 -1.59 -2.59 9.50
CA VAL A 33 -2.77 -3.00 8.71
C VAL A 33 -3.57 -4.10 9.42
N LYS A 34 -2.91 -4.97 10.21
CA LYS A 34 -3.51 -6.10 10.94
C LYS A 34 -4.31 -7.02 10.01
N LEU A 35 -3.62 -7.58 9.01
CA LEU A 35 -4.22 -8.46 8.02
C LEU A 35 -4.59 -9.83 8.59
N THR A 36 -5.69 -10.34 8.05
CA THR A 36 -6.10 -11.74 8.13
C THR A 36 -6.18 -12.33 6.71
N ASP A 37 -6.31 -13.64 6.60
CA ASP A 37 -6.47 -14.35 5.33
C ASP A 37 -7.86 -14.17 4.68
N GLU A 38 -8.80 -13.52 5.39
CA GLU A 38 -10.11 -13.14 4.85
C GLU A 38 -10.15 -11.70 4.29
N ASP A 39 -9.12 -10.89 4.58
CA ASP A 39 -9.11 -9.48 4.18
C ASP A 39 -8.97 -9.30 2.66
N VAL A 40 -9.66 -8.30 2.15
CA VAL A 40 -9.50 -7.75 0.80
C VAL A 40 -8.85 -6.38 0.93
N VAL A 41 -7.73 -6.19 0.26
CA VAL A 41 -6.92 -4.96 0.36
C VAL A 41 -7.00 -4.17 -0.94
N VAL A 42 -7.18 -2.86 -0.84
CA VAL A 42 -6.92 -1.92 -1.94
C VAL A 42 -5.60 -1.21 -1.65
N ASP A 43 -4.67 -1.27 -2.60
CA ASP A 43 -3.34 -0.62 -2.54
C ASP A 43 -3.26 0.46 -3.61
N VAL A 44 -3.38 1.72 -3.21
CA VAL A 44 -3.37 2.89 -4.09
C VAL A 44 -1.96 3.47 -4.18
N GLY A 45 -1.42 3.51 -5.39
CA GLY A 45 -0.04 3.92 -5.65
C GLY A 45 0.95 2.80 -5.38
N CYS A 46 0.75 1.64 -6.02
CA CYS A 46 1.50 0.42 -5.72
C CYS A 46 3.00 0.49 -6.12
N GLY A 47 3.37 1.32 -7.08
CA GLY A 47 4.75 1.52 -7.52
C GLY A 47 5.41 0.23 -7.99
N THR A 48 6.48 -0.18 -7.32
CA THR A 48 7.22 -1.43 -7.61
C THR A 48 6.51 -2.68 -7.05
N GLY A 49 5.42 -2.52 -6.30
CA GLY A 49 4.64 -3.62 -5.73
C GLY A 49 5.18 -4.14 -4.40
N GLY A 50 6.01 -3.36 -3.70
CA GLY A 50 6.61 -3.80 -2.44
C GLY A 50 5.58 -4.16 -1.37
N LEU A 51 4.60 -3.29 -1.13
CA LEU A 51 3.49 -3.55 -0.20
C LEU A 51 2.47 -4.53 -0.78
N THR A 52 2.12 -4.38 -2.06
CA THR A 52 1.23 -5.31 -2.76
C THR A 52 1.65 -6.77 -2.57
N LEU A 53 2.94 -7.06 -2.72
CA LEU A 53 3.50 -8.41 -2.55
C LEU A 53 3.35 -8.91 -1.11
N GLU A 54 3.62 -8.05 -0.13
CA GLU A 54 3.46 -8.42 1.28
C GLU A 54 1.99 -8.64 1.66
N PHE A 55 1.07 -7.87 1.09
CA PHE A 55 -0.37 -8.09 1.26
C PHE A 55 -0.80 -9.42 0.62
N ALA A 56 -0.33 -9.71 -0.59
CA ALA A 56 -0.69 -10.94 -1.31
C ALA A 56 -0.25 -12.23 -0.60
N LYS A 57 0.82 -12.19 0.19
CA LYS A 57 1.23 -13.32 1.04
C LYS A 57 0.22 -13.61 2.16
N ARG A 58 -0.55 -12.63 2.61
CA ARG A 58 -1.29 -12.66 3.87
C ARG A 58 -2.79 -12.53 3.73
N ALA A 59 -3.26 -11.77 2.74
CA ALA A 59 -4.67 -11.48 2.52
C ALA A 59 -5.30 -12.42 1.49
N LYS A 60 -6.62 -12.35 1.36
CA LYS A 60 -7.43 -13.12 0.42
C LYS A 60 -7.28 -12.61 -1.00
N LYS A 61 -7.42 -11.31 -1.19
CA LYS A 61 -7.35 -10.62 -2.49
C LYS A 61 -6.79 -9.22 -2.35
N ILE A 62 -6.09 -8.77 -3.38
CA ILE A 62 -5.56 -7.41 -3.47
C ILE A 62 -6.05 -6.76 -4.78
N TYR A 63 -6.52 -5.54 -4.69
CA TYR A 63 -6.64 -4.61 -5.81
C TYR A 63 -5.46 -3.64 -5.73
N SER A 64 -4.61 -3.64 -6.72
CA SER A 64 -3.38 -2.85 -6.72
C SER A 64 -3.42 -1.85 -7.87
N ILE A 65 -3.41 -0.57 -7.54
CA ILE A 65 -3.73 0.53 -8.44
C ILE A 65 -2.49 1.41 -8.62
N ASP A 66 -2.18 1.74 -9.85
CA ASP A 66 -1.22 2.79 -10.20
C ASP A 66 -1.56 3.38 -11.57
N MET A 67 -1.39 4.68 -11.73
CA MET A 67 -1.59 5.36 -13.02
C MET A 67 -0.38 5.22 -13.95
N ASN A 68 0.77 4.80 -13.43
CA ASN A 68 1.99 4.60 -14.19
C ASN A 68 2.05 3.19 -14.77
N PRO A 69 2.00 3.01 -16.11
CA PRO A 69 2.07 1.67 -16.72
C PRO A 69 3.37 0.92 -16.42
N ASP A 70 4.49 1.63 -16.22
CA ASP A 70 5.75 0.99 -15.81
C ASP A 70 5.68 0.46 -14.37
N ALA A 71 4.91 1.09 -13.48
CA ALA A 71 4.65 0.59 -12.13
C ALA A 71 3.82 -0.71 -12.19
N ILE A 72 2.72 -0.72 -12.93
CA ILE A 72 1.89 -1.91 -13.13
C ILE A 72 2.71 -3.08 -13.71
N LYS A 73 3.54 -2.80 -14.72
CA LYS A 73 4.40 -3.81 -15.33
C LYS A 73 5.43 -4.37 -14.34
N THR A 74 6.05 -3.50 -13.53
CA THR A 74 7.05 -3.89 -12.55
C THR A 74 6.41 -4.69 -11.40
N THR A 75 5.27 -4.24 -10.90
CA THR A 75 4.49 -4.97 -9.89
C THR A 75 4.10 -6.36 -10.40
N ARG A 76 3.61 -6.48 -11.63
CA ARG A 76 3.29 -7.77 -12.26
C ARG A 76 4.49 -8.71 -12.26
N ALA A 77 5.66 -8.23 -12.72
CA ALA A 77 6.87 -9.04 -12.77
C ALA A 77 7.31 -9.52 -11.38
N ASN A 78 7.19 -8.66 -10.35
CA ASN A 78 7.46 -9.05 -8.97
C ASN A 78 6.47 -10.11 -8.47
N LEU A 79 5.19 -9.95 -8.72
CA LEU A 79 4.16 -10.93 -8.32
C LEU A 79 4.38 -12.29 -9.00
N GLU A 80 4.70 -12.31 -10.29
CA GLU A 80 5.00 -13.53 -11.04
C GLU A 80 6.25 -14.23 -10.51
N LYS A 81 7.31 -13.48 -10.19
CA LYS A 81 8.52 -14.02 -9.57
C LYS A 81 8.24 -14.79 -8.28
N PHE A 82 7.28 -14.35 -7.49
CA PHE A 82 6.91 -14.97 -6.21
C PHE A 82 5.67 -15.87 -6.28
N GLY A 83 5.08 -16.06 -7.47
CA GLY A 83 3.91 -16.93 -7.66
C GLY A 83 2.62 -16.41 -7.02
N LEU A 84 2.48 -15.09 -6.85
CA LEU A 84 1.37 -14.44 -6.14
C LEU A 84 0.39 -13.70 -7.06
N GLN A 85 0.62 -13.73 -8.38
CA GLN A 85 -0.17 -12.98 -9.36
C GLN A 85 -1.66 -13.32 -9.34
N ASN A 86 -2.03 -14.54 -8.94
CA ASN A 86 -3.44 -14.98 -8.92
C ASN A 86 -4.27 -14.36 -7.77
N LYS A 87 -3.61 -13.73 -6.79
CA LYS A 87 -4.26 -13.04 -5.68
C LYS A 87 -4.45 -11.55 -5.92
N VAL A 88 -3.86 -11.01 -6.97
CA VAL A 88 -3.77 -9.58 -7.20
C VAL A 88 -4.41 -9.20 -8.52
N GLU A 89 -5.35 -8.28 -8.47
CA GLU A 89 -5.90 -7.58 -9.63
C GLU A 89 -5.16 -6.26 -9.78
N LEU A 90 -4.42 -6.13 -10.88
CA LEU A 90 -3.66 -4.91 -11.22
C LEU A 90 -4.52 -3.99 -12.05
N ILE A 91 -4.68 -2.75 -11.61
CA ILE A 91 -5.52 -1.74 -12.24
C ILE A 91 -4.63 -0.54 -12.64
N GLU A 92 -4.50 -0.31 -13.95
CA GLU A 92 -3.82 0.85 -14.51
C GLU A 92 -4.84 1.97 -14.67
N ASP A 93 -5.03 2.77 -13.62
CA ASP A 93 -5.95 3.91 -13.62
C ASP A 93 -5.57 4.90 -12.51
N GLU A 94 -6.25 6.05 -12.48
CA GLU A 94 -6.19 7.00 -11.37
C GLU A 94 -6.80 6.37 -10.10
N GLY A 95 -6.14 6.61 -8.96
CA GLY A 95 -6.50 5.97 -7.69
C GLY A 95 -7.96 6.17 -7.27
N LEU A 96 -8.47 7.41 -7.33
CA LEU A 96 -9.86 7.70 -6.98
C LEU A 96 -10.85 7.02 -7.92
N LYS A 97 -10.60 7.14 -9.23
CA LYS A 97 -11.48 6.55 -10.25
C LYS A 97 -11.55 5.03 -10.15
N ALA A 98 -10.42 4.37 -9.92
CA ALA A 98 -10.40 2.93 -9.68
C ALA A 98 -11.12 2.55 -8.39
N LEU A 99 -10.90 3.29 -7.29
CA LEU A 99 -11.51 3.04 -5.99
C LEU A 99 -13.04 3.15 -6.04
N ASP A 100 -13.58 4.06 -6.85
CA ASP A 100 -15.04 4.22 -7.03
C ASP A 100 -15.73 2.96 -7.55
N HIS A 101 -15.01 2.13 -8.31
CA HIS A 101 -15.53 0.89 -8.90
C HIS A 101 -15.22 -0.37 -8.08
N ILE A 102 -14.45 -0.25 -6.98
CA ILE A 102 -14.14 -1.36 -6.10
C ILE A 102 -15.12 -1.34 -4.93
N GLU A 103 -15.80 -2.47 -4.76
CA GLU A 103 -16.68 -2.72 -3.61
C GLU A 103 -16.03 -3.83 -2.73
N ASP A 104 -16.57 -4.03 -1.54
CA ASP A 104 -16.25 -5.17 -0.65
C ASP A 104 -14.75 -5.32 -0.29
N PHE A 105 -14.06 -4.23 0.02
CA PHE A 105 -12.72 -4.28 0.61
C PHE A 105 -12.74 -3.94 2.10
N THR A 106 -11.76 -4.46 2.84
CA THR A 106 -11.67 -4.31 4.30
C THR A 106 -10.47 -3.49 4.76
N LYS A 107 -9.49 -3.30 3.88
CA LYS A 107 -8.27 -2.53 4.14
C LYS A 107 -7.95 -1.63 2.95
N LEU A 108 -7.55 -0.40 3.25
CA LEU A 108 -7.09 0.56 2.25
C LEU A 108 -5.67 1.02 2.61
N MET A 109 -4.75 0.82 1.69
CA MET A 109 -3.40 1.37 1.73
C MET A 109 -3.28 2.51 0.74
N ILE A 110 -2.75 3.64 1.17
CA ILE A 110 -2.47 4.80 0.31
C ILE A 110 -0.97 5.10 0.38
N GLY A 111 -0.25 4.73 -0.68
CA GLY A 111 1.19 5.01 -0.84
C GLY A 111 1.47 6.18 -1.79
N GLY A 112 0.51 6.50 -2.66
CA GLY A 112 0.55 7.64 -3.57
C GLY A 112 -0.85 8.01 -4.03
N SER A 113 -1.18 9.30 -4.05
CA SER A 113 -2.56 9.77 -4.29
C SER A 113 -2.75 10.48 -5.63
N GLY A 114 -1.66 10.78 -6.35
CA GLY A 114 -1.77 11.53 -7.61
C GLY A 114 -2.40 12.91 -7.47
N GLY A 115 -2.41 13.51 -6.28
CA GLY A 115 -3.03 14.82 -5.99
C GLY A 115 -4.48 14.75 -5.51
N ASN A 116 -5.09 13.56 -5.39
CA ASN A 116 -6.48 13.37 -4.97
C ASN A 116 -6.62 12.73 -3.57
N LEU A 117 -5.69 13.02 -2.65
CA LEU A 117 -5.60 12.36 -1.35
C LEU A 117 -6.90 12.43 -0.56
N ASP A 118 -7.48 13.62 -0.42
CA ASP A 118 -8.67 13.86 0.40
C ASP A 118 -9.86 13.04 -0.11
N ASN A 119 -10.10 13.07 -1.41
CA ASN A 119 -11.19 12.30 -2.02
C ASN A 119 -10.98 10.79 -1.91
N ILE A 120 -9.72 10.31 -2.01
CA ILE A 120 -9.39 8.88 -1.82
C ILE A 120 -9.63 8.47 -0.38
N ILE A 121 -9.26 9.30 0.60
CA ILE A 121 -9.52 9.05 2.03
C ILE A 121 -11.03 9.01 2.29
N GLU A 122 -11.78 10.02 1.83
CA GLU A 122 -13.23 10.10 2.03
C GLU A 122 -13.95 8.90 1.41
N THR A 123 -13.69 8.61 0.14
CA THR A 123 -14.30 7.47 -0.56
C THR A 123 -13.96 6.15 0.13
N GLY A 124 -12.70 5.96 0.50
CA GLY A 124 -12.25 4.77 1.21
C GLY A 124 -12.90 4.61 2.58
N TYR A 125 -12.98 5.71 3.33
CA TYR A 125 -13.61 5.71 4.66
C TYR A 125 -15.09 5.32 4.60
N LEU A 126 -15.83 5.87 3.63
CA LEU A 126 -17.26 5.62 3.46
C LEU A 126 -17.55 4.19 2.96
N LYS A 127 -16.64 3.58 2.20
CA LYS A 127 -16.80 2.20 1.67
C LYS A 127 -16.32 1.12 2.63
N LEU A 128 -15.44 1.44 3.58
CA LEU A 128 -14.91 0.47 4.51
C LEU A 128 -15.98 -0.03 5.50
N PRO A 129 -16.02 -1.32 5.80
CA PRO A 129 -16.88 -1.85 6.85
C PRO A 129 -16.41 -1.42 8.23
N ILE A 130 -17.28 -1.57 9.24
CA ILE A 130 -16.89 -1.38 10.64
C ILE A 130 -15.72 -2.32 10.98
N GLY A 131 -14.66 -1.77 11.56
CA GLY A 131 -13.40 -2.48 11.82
C GLY A 131 -12.43 -2.52 10.65
N GLY A 132 -12.80 -1.95 9.50
CA GLY A 132 -11.89 -1.70 8.38
C GLY A 132 -10.74 -0.77 8.78
N ARG A 133 -9.66 -0.74 7.99
CA ARG A 133 -8.48 0.10 8.25
C ARG A 133 -8.02 0.85 7.04
N ILE A 134 -7.63 2.10 7.26
CA ILE A 134 -6.86 2.92 6.32
C ILE A 134 -5.44 3.04 6.88
N VAL A 135 -4.45 2.78 6.07
CA VAL A 135 -3.04 3.07 6.37
C VAL A 135 -2.50 3.97 5.27
N ILE A 136 -1.88 5.06 5.67
CA ILE A 136 -1.32 6.06 4.76
C ILE A 136 0.17 6.17 5.05
N THR A 137 1.00 6.07 4.04
CA THR A 137 2.43 6.36 4.16
C THR A 137 2.77 7.65 3.44
N SER A 138 3.60 8.48 4.05
CA SER A 138 4.09 9.71 3.44
C SER A 138 5.52 9.99 3.85
N ILE A 139 6.29 10.56 2.93
CA ILE A 139 7.60 11.16 3.19
C ILE A 139 7.51 12.69 3.25
N VAL A 140 6.31 13.23 3.07
CA VAL A 140 6.02 14.68 3.04
C VAL A 140 5.15 15.02 4.24
N LEU A 141 5.54 16.06 4.98
CA LEU A 141 4.86 16.48 6.21
C LEU A 141 3.43 16.99 5.93
N GLU A 142 3.26 17.74 4.85
CA GLU A 142 1.97 18.26 4.42
C GLU A 142 0.97 17.12 4.20
N THR A 143 1.35 16.08 3.47
CA THR A 143 0.50 14.90 3.25
C THR A 143 0.07 14.24 4.56
N ALA A 144 0.98 14.14 5.54
CA ALA A 144 0.64 13.58 6.85
C ALA A 144 -0.36 14.47 7.61
N THR A 145 -0.17 15.80 7.56
CA THR A 145 -1.05 16.77 8.23
C THR A 145 -2.45 16.77 7.60
N ASP A 146 -2.53 16.82 6.27
CA ASP A 146 -3.79 16.83 5.53
C ASP A 146 -4.56 15.53 5.76
N SER A 147 -3.87 14.37 5.74
CA SER A 147 -4.48 13.08 6.05
C SER A 147 -5.10 13.02 7.45
N VAL A 148 -4.39 13.55 8.46
CA VAL A 148 -4.91 13.60 9.84
C VAL A 148 -6.13 14.50 9.93
N HIS A 149 -6.10 15.65 9.26
CA HIS A 149 -7.19 16.62 9.26
C HIS A 149 -8.45 15.98 8.65
N MET A 150 -8.31 15.42 7.45
CA MET A 150 -9.40 14.77 6.73
C MET A 150 -10.01 13.60 7.53
N LEU A 151 -9.19 12.72 8.10
CA LEU A 151 -9.68 11.60 8.89
C LEU A 151 -10.43 12.06 10.15
N LYS A 152 -9.99 13.15 10.81
CA LYS A 152 -10.70 13.71 11.96
C LYS A 152 -12.04 14.33 11.56
N GLU A 153 -12.13 15.01 10.44
CA GLU A 153 -13.39 15.54 9.91
C GLU A 153 -14.41 14.44 9.64
N LEU A 154 -13.94 13.26 9.21
CA LEU A 154 -14.76 12.05 9.02
C LEU A 154 -15.12 11.34 10.34
N GLY A 155 -14.63 11.82 11.48
CA GLY A 155 -14.90 11.24 12.80
C GLY A 155 -13.99 10.06 13.18
N ALA A 156 -12.88 9.86 12.46
CA ALA A 156 -11.87 8.86 12.82
C ALA A 156 -10.88 9.39 13.86
N GLU A 157 -10.22 8.47 14.55
CA GLU A 157 -9.11 8.75 15.48
C GLU A 157 -7.79 8.20 14.90
N PRO A 158 -7.09 8.97 14.04
CA PRO A 158 -5.86 8.51 13.40
C PRO A 158 -4.69 8.41 14.40
N GLU A 159 -3.95 7.31 14.33
CA GLU A 159 -2.63 7.17 14.96
C GLU A 159 -1.57 7.72 14.01
N VAL A 160 -0.68 8.57 14.48
CA VAL A 160 0.45 9.11 13.70
C VAL A 160 1.75 8.55 14.25
N VAL A 161 2.56 7.95 13.38
CA VAL A 161 3.86 7.37 13.73
C VAL A 161 4.92 7.96 12.81
N ASN A 162 5.94 8.59 13.39
CA ASN A 162 7.14 9.00 12.65
C ASN A 162 8.22 7.92 12.81
N ILE A 163 8.84 7.54 11.70
CA ILE A 163 9.82 6.45 11.68
C ILE A 163 11.11 6.93 11.04
N SER A 164 12.22 6.68 11.73
CA SER A 164 13.56 6.86 11.20
C SER A 164 14.33 5.55 11.30
N VAL A 165 14.88 5.08 10.19
CA VAL A 165 15.66 3.84 10.12
C VAL A 165 17.03 4.15 9.58
N SER A 166 18.06 3.70 10.30
CA SER A 166 19.46 3.76 9.87
C SER A 166 20.02 2.35 9.71
N LYS A 167 20.65 2.07 8.58
CA LYS A 167 21.37 0.82 8.33
C LYS A 167 22.88 1.08 8.36
N GLY A 168 23.61 0.28 9.13
CA GLY A 168 25.07 0.28 9.13
C GLY A 168 25.61 -0.77 8.16
N THR A 169 26.73 -0.47 7.51
CA THR A 169 27.52 -1.44 6.76
C THR A 169 28.82 -1.66 7.49
N LEU A 170 29.17 -2.91 7.77
CA LEU A 170 30.49 -3.23 8.29
C LEU A 170 31.49 -3.05 7.16
N LEU A 171 32.59 -2.35 7.46
CA LEU A 171 33.76 -2.27 6.57
C LEU A 171 34.71 -3.37 6.97
N ASP A 172 35.21 -4.14 6.00
CA ASP A 172 36.26 -5.14 6.18
C ASP A 172 37.60 -4.48 6.51
#